data_bbec41f1a42b751460c8681b0b964b16
#
_entry.id   bbec41f1a42b751460c8681b0b964b16
#
_cell.length_a   1.000
_cell.length_b   1.000
_cell.length_c   1.000
_cell.angle_alpha   90.00
_cell.angle_beta   90.00
_cell.angle_gamma   90.00
#
_symmetry.space_group_name_H-M   'P 1'
#
loop_
_entity.id
_entity.type
_entity.pdbx_description
1 polymer ?
#
loop_
_entity_poly.entity_id
_entity_poly.type
_entity_poly.pdbx_seq_one_letter_code
_entity_poly.pdbx_strand_id
1 'polypeptide(L)'
;ELDKFLHGYDDLDRPITVARYTGQESTAERERIAKCAPDILLTNFMMLEYILTRYTETDRQVIEHCAGLEFLVLDELHTYRGRQGADVALLVRRLRERLNADRLVCIGTSATMSSAASESERNRVVAEVASKLFGTRITEHEVIGETLERVTDANRDIDAIRHHLLAAVRCEQYAWPDYQAFQNDPLAIWVELTLGVTIPDDTSPIRRARPIALKEAGQRLASDAGCSPDEAQSALARFLLAAND
;
A
#
# COMPACT_ATOMS: atom_id res chain seq x y z
N GLU A 1 1.89 -4.99 10.55
CA GLU A 1 0.49 -4.65 10.24
C GLU A 1 -0.48 -5.76 10.67
N LEU A 2 -0.32 -7.03 10.25
CA LEU A 2 -1.18 -8.15 10.69
C LEU A 2 -1.22 -8.28 12.22
N ASP A 3 -0.08 -8.15 12.90
CA ASP A 3 -0.03 -8.15 14.36
C ASP A 3 -0.80 -6.99 14.99
N LYS A 4 -0.82 -5.80 14.37
CA LYS A 4 -1.63 -4.67 14.83
C LYS A 4 -3.12 -4.95 14.70
N PHE A 5 -3.52 -5.52 13.56
CA PHE A 5 -4.91 -5.93 13.34
C PHE A 5 -5.38 -6.95 14.38
N LEU A 6 -4.50 -7.90 14.76
CA LEU A 6 -4.81 -8.95 15.72
C LEU A 6 -4.58 -8.56 17.19
N HIS A 7 -4.05 -7.36 17.44
CA HIS A 7 -3.65 -6.93 18.80
C HIS A 7 -4.79 -6.85 19.83
N GLY A 8 -6.03 -6.74 19.37
CA GLY A 8 -7.21 -6.69 20.26
C GLY A 8 -7.83 -8.05 20.60
N TYR A 9 -7.25 -9.15 20.08
CA TYR A 9 -7.78 -10.49 20.27
C TYR A 9 -6.86 -11.33 21.16
N ASP A 10 -7.43 -12.05 22.13
CA ASP A 10 -6.72 -13.08 22.88
C ASP A 10 -6.36 -14.24 21.94
N ASP A 11 -5.30 -14.99 22.23
CA ASP A 11 -4.81 -16.08 21.37
C ASP A 11 -5.85 -17.16 21.06
N LEU A 12 -6.84 -17.34 21.94
CA LEU A 12 -7.94 -18.28 21.74
C LEU A 12 -9.09 -17.74 20.89
N ASP A 13 -9.23 -16.40 20.81
CA ASP A 13 -10.31 -15.72 20.11
C ASP A 13 -9.85 -15.08 18.80
N ARG A 14 -8.60 -15.29 18.38
CA ARG A 14 -8.09 -14.77 17.11
C ARG A 14 -8.89 -15.34 15.94
N PRO A 15 -9.48 -14.48 15.09
CA PRO A 15 -10.29 -14.91 13.97
C PRO A 15 -9.48 -15.62 12.88
N ILE A 16 -8.16 -15.36 12.82
CA ILE A 16 -7.21 -15.95 11.86
C ILE A 16 -5.87 -16.23 12.54
N THR A 17 -5.21 -17.27 12.09
CA THR A 17 -3.87 -17.66 12.52
C THR A 17 -2.84 -17.36 11.44
N VAL A 18 -1.68 -16.82 11.85
CA VAL A 18 -0.60 -16.42 10.93
C VAL A 18 0.70 -17.05 11.39
N ALA A 19 1.45 -17.62 10.48
CA ALA A 19 2.80 -18.11 10.76
C ALA A 19 3.79 -17.73 9.66
N ARG A 20 5.06 -17.65 10.02
CA ARG A 20 6.17 -17.49 9.07
C ARG A 20 6.85 -18.84 8.86
N TYR A 21 7.22 -19.10 7.59
CA TYR A 21 7.99 -20.28 7.20
C TYR A 21 9.04 -19.85 6.17
N THR A 22 10.10 -19.19 6.65
CA THR A 22 11.09 -18.50 5.81
C THR A 22 12.45 -19.20 5.79
N GLY A 23 12.62 -20.25 6.63
CA GLY A 23 13.86 -20.94 6.83
C GLY A 23 14.68 -20.46 8.02
N GLN A 24 14.21 -19.44 8.72
CA GLN A 24 14.85 -18.87 9.91
C GLN A 24 14.23 -19.40 11.21
N GLU A 25 13.10 -20.08 11.12
CA GLU A 25 12.35 -20.64 12.24
C GLU A 25 13.11 -21.80 12.88
N SER A 26 12.97 -21.94 14.19
CA SER A 26 13.50 -23.09 14.94
C SER A 26 12.85 -24.41 14.48
N THR A 27 13.51 -25.54 14.74
CA THR A 27 12.95 -26.87 14.44
C THR A 27 11.59 -27.06 15.12
N ALA A 28 11.47 -26.65 16.39
CA ALA A 28 10.23 -26.75 17.14
C ALA A 28 9.10 -25.96 16.53
N GLU A 29 9.39 -24.74 16.03
CA GLU A 29 8.40 -23.91 15.36
C GLU A 29 7.94 -24.50 14.02
N ARG A 30 8.87 -25.05 13.23
CA ARG A 30 8.53 -25.73 11.97
C ARG A 30 7.66 -26.96 12.21
N GLU A 31 7.97 -27.75 13.24
CA GLU A 31 7.15 -28.90 13.64
C GLU A 31 5.75 -28.47 14.11
N ARG A 32 5.65 -27.33 14.81
CA ARG A 32 4.37 -26.77 15.22
C ARG A 32 3.51 -26.40 14.00
N ILE A 33 4.09 -25.68 13.03
CA ILE A 33 3.43 -25.30 11.78
C ILE A 33 3.01 -26.54 10.97
N ALA A 34 3.86 -27.55 10.91
CA ALA A 34 3.56 -28.80 10.21
C ALA A 34 2.41 -29.59 10.87
N LYS A 35 2.22 -29.48 12.18
CA LYS A 35 1.12 -30.14 12.91
C LYS A 35 -0.16 -29.33 12.91
N CYS A 36 -0.07 -28.02 12.93
CA CYS A 36 -1.20 -27.10 12.98
C CYS A 36 -1.01 -26.02 11.92
N ALA A 37 -1.66 -26.21 10.77
CA ALA A 37 -1.57 -25.27 9.65
C ALA A 37 -2.17 -23.91 10.03
N PRO A 38 -1.48 -22.82 9.75
CA PRO A 38 -2.05 -21.49 9.89
C PRO A 38 -3.00 -21.17 8.71
N ASP A 39 -3.90 -20.22 8.94
CA ASP A 39 -4.75 -19.69 7.85
C ASP A 39 -3.93 -18.87 6.85
N ILE A 40 -2.91 -18.16 7.33
CA ILE A 40 -1.97 -17.39 6.49
C ILE A 40 -0.54 -17.87 6.75
N LEU A 41 0.12 -18.34 5.69
CA LEU A 41 1.53 -18.73 5.74
C LEU A 41 2.38 -17.69 5.00
N LEU A 42 3.22 -16.96 5.75
CA LEU A 42 4.18 -16.01 5.19
C LEU A 42 5.49 -16.75 4.85
N THR A 43 5.87 -16.72 3.59
CA THR A 43 7.09 -17.38 3.12
C THR A 43 7.83 -16.52 2.10
N ASN A 44 8.99 -16.94 1.66
CA ASN A 44 9.70 -16.37 0.52
C ASN A 44 9.78 -17.38 -0.63
N PHE A 45 10.04 -16.91 -1.84
CA PHE A 45 10.03 -17.77 -3.02
C PHE A 45 11.08 -18.91 -2.95
N MET A 46 12.24 -18.68 -2.34
CA MET A 46 13.26 -19.70 -2.16
C MET A 46 12.80 -20.81 -1.20
N MET A 47 12.15 -20.42 -0.10
CA MET A 47 11.62 -21.39 0.84
C MET A 47 10.45 -22.18 0.25
N LEU A 48 9.57 -21.49 -0.52
CA LEU A 48 8.51 -22.18 -1.24
C LEU A 48 9.05 -23.20 -2.24
N GLU A 49 10.11 -22.86 -2.98
CA GLU A 49 10.83 -23.81 -3.84
C GLU A 49 11.35 -25.01 -3.06
N TYR A 50 11.94 -24.76 -1.89
CA TYR A 50 12.47 -25.84 -1.03
C TYR A 50 11.39 -26.77 -0.52
N ILE A 51 10.28 -26.28 0.00
CA ILE A 51 9.20 -27.12 0.51
C ILE A 51 8.48 -27.91 -0.59
N LEU A 52 8.48 -27.41 -1.83
CA LEU A 52 7.94 -28.15 -2.98
C LEU A 52 8.86 -29.26 -3.48
N THR A 53 10.17 -29.17 -3.23
CA THR A 53 11.20 -30.07 -3.78
C THR A 53 11.83 -30.99 -2.73
N ARG A 54 11.81 -30.62 -1.46
CA ARG A 54 12.35 -31.42 -0.37
C ARG A 54 11.38 -32.53 0.05
N TYR A 55 11.95 -33.65 0.49
CA TYR A 55 11.20 -34.79 0.98
C TYR A 55 11.33 -34.98 2.50
N THR A 56 11.59 -33.91 3.27
CA THR A 56 11.52 -33.99 4.73
C THR A 56 10.08 -34.14 5.18
N GLU A 57 9.85 -34.91 6.25
CA GLU A 57 8.50 -35.14 6.75
C GLU A 57 7.77 -33.84 7.13
N THR A 58 8.49 -32.90 7.76
CA THR A 58 7.96 -31.59 8.15
C THR A 58 7.52 -30.76 6.94
N ASP A 59 8.38 -30.66 5.91
CA ASP A 59 8.05 -29.89 4.71
C ASP A 59 6.88 -30.52 3.93
N ARG A 60 6.83 -31.87 3.92
CA ARG A 60 5.73 -32.63 3.30
C ARG A 60 4.39 -32.33 3.97
N GLN A 61 4.35 -32.34 5.31
CA GLN A 61 3.15 -32.01 6.08
C GLN A 61 2.68 -30.58 5.83
N VAL A 62 3.60 -29.60 5.78
CA VAL A 62 3.26 -28.21 5.45
C VAL A 62 2.59 -28.12 4.08
N ILE A 63 3.14 -28.79 3.06
CA ILE A 63 2.56 -28.81 1.71
C ILE A 63 1.20 -29.52 1.67
N GLU A 64 1.04 -30.62 2.39
CA GLU A 64 -0.24 -31.35 2.48
C GLU A 64 -1.34 -30.47 3.09
N HIS A 65 -1.00 -29.65 4.08
CA HIS A 65 -1.94 -28.69 4.66
C HIS A 65 -2.29 -27.52 3.71
N CYS A 66 -1.44 -27.22 2.73
CA CYS A 66 -1.74 -26.23 1.71
C CYS A 66 -2.70 -26.75 0.60
N ALA A 67 -3.15 -28.00 0.68
CA ALA A 67 -4.13 -28.55 -0.27
C ALA A 67 -5.42 -27.71 -0.23
N GLY A 68 -5.91 -27.29 -1.40
CA GLY A 68 -7.05 -26.40 -1.48
C GLY A 68 -6.71 -24.91 -1.24
N LEU A 69 -5.45 -24.53 -1.36
CA LEU A 69 -5.02 -23.13 -1.27
C LEU A 69 -5.89 -22.22 -2.14
N GLU A 70 -6.53 -21.23 -1.53
CA GLU A 70 -7.45 -20.32 -2.20
C GLU A 70 -6.75 -19.06 -2.73
N PHE A 71 -5.75 -18.56 -2.01
CA PHE A 71 -5.05 -17.33 -2.33
C PHE A 71 -3.55 -17.50 -2.38
N LEU A 72 -2.93 -16.91 -3.40
CA LEU A 72 -1.49 -16.70 -3.49
C LEU A 72 -1.22 -15.21 -3.66
N VAL A 73 -0.52 -14.63 -2.68
CA VAL A 73 -0.13 -13.21 -2.73
C VAL A 73 1.36 -13.11 -3.02
N LEU A 74 1.72 -12.42 -4.10
CA LEU A 74 3.09 -12.05 -4.43
C LEU A 74 3.27 -10.55 -4.19
N ASP A 75 4.09 -10.22 -3.21
CA ASP A 75 4.44 -8.85 -2.89
C ASP A 75 5.53 -8.32 -3.81
N GLU A 76 5.50 -7.02 -4.11
CA GLU A 76 6.48 -6.32 -4.93
C GLU A 76 6.72 -6.94 -6.32
N LEU A 77 5.66 -7.16 -7.10
CA LEU A 77 5.72 -7.77 -8.44
C LEU A 77 6.77 -7.15 -9.35
N HIS A 78 7.08 -5.86 -9.18
CA HIS A 78 8.07 -5.16 -9.97
C HIS A 78 9.51 -5.68 -9.78
N THR A 79 9.77 -6.43 -8.70
CA THR A 79 11.09 -7.04 -8.45
C THR A 79 11.30 -8.31 -9.26
N TYR A 80 10.23 -8.99 -9.68
CA TYR A 80 10.31 -10.25 -10.44
C TYR A 80 10.51 -9.99 -11.94
N ARG A 81 11.77 -9.67 -12.32
CA ARG A 81 12.14 -9.37 -13.70
C ARG A 81 13.16 -10.38 -14.24
N GLY A 82 13.24 -10.49 -15.57
CA GLY A 82 14.21 -11.34 -16.24
C GLY A 82 14.14 -12.80 -15.77
N ARG A 83 15.28 -13.38 -15.44
CA ARG A 83 15.40 -14.79 -15.02
C ARG A 83 14.59 -15.08 -13.76
N GLN A 84 14.70 -14.22 -12.76
CA GLN A 84 13.95 -14.39 -11.50
C GLN A 84 12.43 -14.41 -11.72
N GLY A 85 11.92 -13.56 -12.61
CA GLY A 85 10.51 -13.57 -12.98
C GLY A 85 10.09 -14.88 -13.65
N ALA A 86 10.93 -15.44 -14.50
CA ALA A 86 10.67 -16.75 -15.13
C ALA A 86 10.67 -17.89 -14.09
N ASP A 87 11.62 -17.88 -13.14
CA ASP A 87 11.70 -18.87 -12.08
C ASP A 87 10.45 -18.82 -11.18
N VAL A 88 10.02 -17.61 -10.78
CA VAL A 88 8.78 -17.43 -9.99
C VAL A 88 7.54 -17.85 -10.77
N ALA A 89 7.47 -17.55 -12.07
CA ALA A 89 6.35 -17.98 -12.91
C ALA A 89 6.25 -19.51 -13.00
N LEU A 90 7.36 -20.22 -13.10
CA LEU A 90 7.40 -21.68 -13.07
C LEU A 90 7.05 -22.23 -11.69
N LEU A 91 7.49 -21.57 -10.62
CA LEU A 91 7.15 -21.93 -9.25
C LEU A 91 5.64 -21.87 -8.99
N VAL A 92 4.98 -20.79 -9.44
CA VAL A 92 3.52 -20.64 -9.33
C VAL A 92 2.77 -21.78 -10.06
N ARG A 93 3.24 -22.17 -11.26
CA ARG A 93 2.63 -23.30 -12.00
C ARG A 93 2.80 -24.62 -11.27
N ARG A 94 3.99 -24.90 -10.77
CA ARG A 94 4.25 -26.11 -9.95
C ARG A 94 3.44 -26.12 -8.66
N LEU A 95 3.29 -24.96 -8.01
CA LEU A 95 2.46 -24.83 -6.82
C LEU A 95 1.01 -25.21 -7.12
N ARG A 96 0.41 -24.67 -8.18
CA ARG A 96 -0.95 -25.00 -8.61
C ARG A 96 -1.14 -26.49 -8.85
N GLU A 97 -0.23 -27.08 -9.62
CA GLU A 97 -0.27 -28.51 -9.95
C GLU A 97 -0.12 -29.37 -8.69
N ARG A 98 0.87 -29.05 -7.83
CA ARG A 98 1.16 -29.83 -6.63
C ARG A 98 0.02 -29.82 -5.60
N LEU A 99 -0.71 -28.69 -5.51
CA LEU A 99 -1.79 -28.50 -4.55
C LEU A 99 -3.18 -28.80 -5.13
N ASN A 100 -3.29 -29.16 -6.41
CA ASN A 100 -4.55 -29.27 -7.14
C ASN A 100 -5.42 -28.00 -6.97
N ALA A 101 -4.78 -26.82 -7.00
CA ALA A 101 -5.41 -25.54 -6.72
C ALA A 101 -5.93 -24.88 -8.01
N ASP A 102 -6.90 -25.48 -8.68
CA ASP A 102 -7.47 -25.00 -9.94
C ASP A 102 -8.17 -23.64 -9.81
N ARG A 103 -8.66 -23.33 -8.61
CA ARG A 103 -9.36 -22.08 -8.28
C ARG A 103 -8.49 -21.05 -7.58
N LEU A 104 -7.18 -21.25 -7.59
CA LEU A 104 -6.23 -20.35 -6.94
C LEU A 104 -6.36 -18.92 -7.45
N VAL A 105 -6.74 -18.00 -6.57
CA VAL A 105 -6.75 -16.56 -6.83
C VAL A 105 -5.34 -16.03 -6.57
N CYS A 106 -4.74 -15.42 -7.60
CA CYS A 106 -3.42 -14.82 -7.49
C CYS A 106 -3.55 -13.31 -7.34
N ILE A 107 -2.96 -12.76 -6.31
CA ILE A 107 -2.94 -11.32 -6.00
C ILE A 107 -1.48 -10.85 -6.07
N GLY A 108 -1.26 -9.73 -6.72
CA GLY A 108 0.07 -9.11 -6.77
C GLY A 108 0.03 -7.67 -6.29
N THR A 109 0.96 -7.29 -5.43
CA THR A 109 1.16 -5.89 -5.05
C THR A 109 2.36 -5.30 -5.80
N SER A 110 2.34 -4.02 -6.07
CA SER A 110 3.48 -3.34 -6.69
C SER A 110 3.41 -1.84 -6.46
N ALA A 111 4.54 -1.22 -6.11
CA ALA A 111 4.61 0.22 -5.94
C ALA A 111 4.47 0.94 -7.30
N THR A 112 5.31 0.61 -8.28
CA THR A 112 5.29 1.23 -9.62
C THR A 112 5.92 0.29 -10.63
N MET A 113 5.15 -0.20 -11.60
CA MET A 113 5.67 -1.11 -12.64
C MET A 113 5.94 -0.42 -13.97
N SER A 114 5.36 0.73 -14.22
CA SER A 114 5.46 1.41 -15.51
C SER A 114 5.50 2.93 -15.34
N SER A 115 6.33 3.58 -16.16
CA SER A 115 6.41 5.03 -16.34
C SER A 115 5.58 5.53 -17.51
N ALA A 116 4.65 4.73 -18.03
CA ALA A 116 3.81 5.07 -19.16
C ALA A 116 2.97 6.34 -18.89
N ALA A 117 2.70 7.10 -19.95
CA ALA A 117 2.07 8.42 -19.85
C ALA A 117 0.60 8.35 -19.44
N SER A 118 -0.13 7.27 -19.79
CA SER A 118 -1.53 7.08 -19.45
C SER A 118 -1.73 5.99 -18.41
N GLU A 119 -2.79 6.11 -17.62
CA GLU A 119 -3.20 5.11 -16.63
C GLU A 119 -3.57 3.77 -17.28
N SER A 120 -4.36 3.79 -18.34
CA SER A 120 -4.73 2.59 -19.10
C SER A 120 -3.51 1.85 -19.62
N GLU A 121 -2.51 2.55 -20.15
CA GLU A 121 -1.28 1.92 -20.62
C GLU A 121 -0.45 1.33 -19.48
N ARG A 122 -0.39 2.00 -18.33
CA ARG A 122 0.24 1.45 -17.12
C ARG A 122 -0.47 0.18 -16.67
N ASN A 123 -1.81 0.21 -16.57
CA ASN A 123 -2.59 -0.94 -16.16
C ASN A 123 -2.43 -2.11 -17.12
N ARG A 124 -2.37 -1.85 -18.43
CA ARG A 124 -2.11 -2.88 -19.44
C ARG A 124 -0.74 -3.56 -19.25
N VAL A 125 0.31 -2.77 -18.99
CA VAL A 125 1.66 -3.32 -18.74
C VAL A 125 1.68 -4.16 -17.44
N VAL A 126 1.04 -3.68 -16.38
CA VAL A 126 0.93 -4.41 -15.12
C VAL A 126 0.18 -5.72 -15.31
N ALA A 127 -0.96 -5.69 -15.98
CA ALA A 127 -1.78 -6.87 -16.28
C ALA A 127 -1.02 -7.91 -17.12
N GLU A 128 -0.22 -7.47 -18.10
CA GLU A 128 0.60 -8.35 -18.92
C GLU A 128 1.69 -9.06 -18.10
N VAL A 129 2.40 -8.32 -17.24
CA VAL A 129 3.41 -8.90 -16.35
C VAL A 129 2.79 -9.88 -15.36
N ALA A 130 1.71 -9.49 -14.71
CA ALA A 130 0.97 -10.33 -13.77
C ALA A 130 0.44 -11.60 -14.46
N SER A 131 -0.09 -11.48 -15.68
CA SER A 131 -0.54 -12.65 -16.46
C SER A 131 0.59 -13.65 -16.74
N LYS A 132 1.77 -13.16 -17.05
CA LYS A 132 2.97 -14.03 -17.28
C LYS A 132 3.42 -14.72 -16.00
N LEU A 133 3.47 -13.98 -14.87
CA LEU A 133 3.88 -14.52 -13.57
C LEU A 133 2.87 -15.56 -13.06
N PHE A 134 1.61 -15.21 -13.05
CA PHE A 134 0.57 -16.07 -12.49
C PHE A 134 0.12 -17.20 -13.42
N GLY A 135 0.41 -17.10 -14.72
CA GLY A 135 -0.04 -18.07 -15.71
C GLY A 135 -1.55 -18.07 -15.91
N THR A 136 -2.21 -16.95 -15.64
CA THR A 136 -3.65 -16.72 -15.80
C THR A 136 -3.83 -15.40 -16.53
N ARG A 137 -4.85 -15.29 -17.39
CA ARG A 137 -5.15 -14.02 -18.07
C ARG A 137 -5.65 -13.00 -17.05
N ILE A 138 -4.96 -11.88 -16.96
CA ILE A 138 -5.36 -10.70 -16.18
C ILE A 138 -5.54 -9.55 -17.15
N THR A 139 -6.61 -8.81 -16.99
CA THR A 139 -6.97 -7.66 -17.82
C THR A 139 -6.65 -6.34 -17.11
N GLU A 140 -6.62 -5.24 -17.82
CA GLU A 140 -6.39 -3.92 -17.25
C GLU A 140 -7.44 -3.49 -16.22
N HIS A 141 -8.66 -4.04 -16.30
CA HIS A 141 -9.74 -3.78 -15.37
C HIS A 141 -9.59 -4.50 -14.02
N GLU A 142 -8.72 -5.50 -13.96
CA GLU A 142 -8.37 -6.22 -12.73
C GLU A 142 -7.16 -5.61 -12.02
N VAL A 143 -6.59 -4.54 -12.59
CA VAL A 143 -5.54 -3.75 -11.96
C VAL A 143 -6.18 -2.66 -11.13
N ILE A 144 -6.07 -2.81 -9.79
CA ILE A 144 -6.57 -1.83 -8.84
C ILE A 144 -5.47 -0.79 -8.63
N GLY A 145 -5.73 0.42 -9.07
CA GLY A 145 -4.86 1.57 -8.88
C GLY A 145 -5.15 2.33 -7.58
N GLU A 146 -4.38 3.38 -7.35
CA GLU A 146 -4.63 4.30 -6.25
C GLU A 146 -5.85 5.17 -6.58
N THR A 147 -6.82 5.18 -5.67
CA THR A 147 -7.93 6.16 -5.68
C THR A 147 -7.69 7.16 -4.56
N LEU A 148 -7.57 8.42 -4.94
CA LEU A 148 -7.39 9.52 -3.98
C LEU A 148 -8.74 10.19 -3.75
N GLU A 149 -9.03 10.42 -2.47
CA GLU A 149 -10.16 11.21 -2.01
C GLU A 149 -9.64 12.42 -1.24
N ARG A 150 -10.40 13.51 -1.22
CA ARG A 150 -10.07 14.65 -0.38
C ARG A 150 -10.30 14.29 1.08
N VAL A 151 -9.31 14.62 1.90
CA VAL A 151 -9.38 14.50 3.35
C VAL A 151 -10.11 15.70 3.95
N THR A 152 -9.90 16.91 3.38
CA THR A 152 -10.55 18.14 3.82
C THR A 152 -11.92 18.34 3.16
N ASP A 153 -12.69 19.34 3.61
CA ASP A 153 -14.02 19.61 3.08
C ASP A 153 -13.99 19.81 1.56
N ALA A 154 -14.66 18.91 0.84
CA ALA A 154 -14.70 18.89 -0.61
C ALA A 154 -15.40 20.14 -1.22
N ASN A 155 -16.23 20.83 -0.44
CA ASN A 155 -16.97 22.01 -0.87
C ASN A 155 -16.17 23.31 -0.74
N ARG A 156 -14.95 23.25 -0.20
CA ARG A 156 -14.09 24.41 -0.03
C ARG A 156 -12.92 24.36 -0.98
N ASP A 157 -12.67 25.47 -1.62
CA ASP A 157 -11.48 25.72 -2.45
C ASP A 157 -10.55 26.76 -1.79
N ILE A 158 -9.44 27.09 -2.45
CA ILE A 158 -8.46 28.06 -1.97
C ILE A 158 -9.08 29.45 -1.86
N ASP A 159 -9.98 29.85 -2.75
CA ASP A 159 -10.61 31.16 -2.72
C ASP A 159 -11.54 31.32 -1.52
N ALA A 160 -12.29 30.26 -1.16
CA ALA A 160 -13.17 30.24 0.01
C ALA A 160 -12.40 30.41 1.33
N ILE A 161 -11.16 29.91 1.42
CA ILE A 161 -10.35 29.95 2.64
C ILE A 161 -9.38 31.14 2.71
N ARG A 162 -9.16 31.83 1.62
CA ARG A 162 -8.13 32.90 1.46
C ARG A 162 -8.15 33.90 2.61
N HIS A 163 -9.32 34.35 3.01
CA HIS A 163 -9.49 35.34 4.10
C HIS A 163 -9.08 34.82 5.49
N HIS A 164 -9.01 33.51 5.66
CA HIS A 164 -8.65 32.86 6.91
C HIS A 164 -7.21 32.35 6.96
N LEU A 165 -6.50 32.30 5.82
CA LEU A 165 -5.15 31.75 5.72
C LEU A 165 -4.15 32.51 6.58
N LEU A 166 -4.19 33.85 6.60
CA LEU A 166 -3.26 34.63 7.40
C LEU A 166 -3.41 34.33 8.89
N ALA A 167 -4.62 34.18 9.38
CA ALA A 167 -4.88 33.82 10.78
C ALA A 167 -4.41 32.39 11.07
N ALA A 168 -4.62 31.46 10.15
CA ALA A 168 -4.14 30.09 10.29
C ALA A 168 -2.60 30.01 10.30
N VAL A 169 -1.91 30.76 9.43
CA VAL A 169 -0.43 30.85 9.42
C VAL A 169 0.11 31.38 10.73
N ARG A 170 -0.56 32.34 11.37
CA ARG A 170 -0.16 32.95 12.63
C ARG A 170 -0.53 32.16 13.88
N CYS A 171 -1.18 31.00 13.69
CA CYS A 171 -1.44 30.10 14.80
C CYS A 171 -0.13 29.59 15.41
N GLU A 172 0.04 29.74 16.72
CA GLU A 172 1.25 29.33 17.42
C GLU A 172 1.28 27.81 17.62
N GLN A 173 0.13 27.19 17.81
CA GLN A 173 -0.01 25.76 18.06
C GLN A 173 -1.22 25.20 17.31
N TYR A 174 -0.97 24.20 16.45
CA TYR A 174 -2.02 23.47 15.75
C TYR A 174 -2.51 22.31 16.62
N ALA A 175 -3.81 22.31 16.92
CA ALA A 175 -4.48 21.23 17.61
C ALA A 175 -5.96 21.22 17.17
N TRP A 176 -6.47 20.06 16.83
CA TRP A 176 -7.84 19.88 16.40
C TRP A 176 -8.58 19.00 17.42
N PRO A 177 -9.71 19.46 17.97
CA PRO A 177 -10.48 18.69 18.94
C PRO A 177 -11.07 17.40 18.35
N ASP A 178 -11.30 17.40 17.06
CA ASP A 178 -11.83 16.26 16.29
C ASP A 178 -11.42 16.35 14.82
N TYR A 179 -11.73 15.29 14.08
CA TYR A 179 -11.43 15.17 12.66
C TYR A 179 -12.17 16.21 11.80
N GLN A 180 -13.39 16.59 12.21
CA GLN A 180 -14.18 17.60 11.48
C GLN A 180 -13.54 18.99 11.58
N ALA A 181 -12.96 19.33 12.73
CA ALA A 181 -12.21 20.57 12.90
C ALA A 181 -10.97 20.60 11.98
N PHE A 182 -10.24 19.49 11.86
CA PHE A 182 -9.15 19.35 10.91
C PHE A 182 -9.61 19.51 9.46
N GLN A 183 -10.70 18.84 9.07
CA GLN A 183 -11.24 18.93 7.71
C GLN A 183 -11.61 20.36 7.29
N ASN A 184 -11.98 21.20 8.24
CA ASN A 184 -12.37 22.58 8.01
C ASN A 184 -11.25 23.60 8.24
N ASP A 185 -10.07 23.17 8.65
CA ASP A 185 -8.94 24.04 8.90
C ASP A 185 -8.43 24.66 7.60
N PRO A 186 -8.33 26.02 7.50
CA PRO A 186 -7.89 26.68 6.27
C PRO A 186 -6.50 26.26 5.80
N LEU A 187 -5.56 25.99 6.74
CA LEU A 187 -4.22 25.58 6.37
C LEU A 187 -4.19 24.11 5.94
N ALA A 188 -5.02 23.24 6.53
CA ALA A 188 -5.18 21.86 6.08
C ALA A 188 -5.71 21.80 4.64
N ILE A 189 -6.75 22.60 4.32
CA ILE A 189 -7.32 22.70 2.99
C ILE A 189 -6.28 23.22 1.99
N TRP A 190 -5.53 24.26 2.36
CA TRP A 190 -4.48 24.81 1.51
C TRP A 190 -3.38 23.79 1.23
N VAL A 191 -2.90 23.08 2.27
CA VAL A 191 -1.88 22.03 2.15
C VAL A 191 -2.36 20.93 1.25
N GLU A 192 -3.58 20.42 1.44
CA GLU A 192 -4.12 19.37 0.59
C GLU A 192 -4.20 19.82 -0.87
N LEU A 193 -4.81 20.97 -1.16
CA LEU A 193 -5.06 21.43 -2.52
C LEU A 193 -3.83 21.96 -3.26
N THR A 194 -2.79 22.38 -2.52
CA THR A 194 -1.58 22.96 -3.15
C THR A 194 -0.41 21.96 -3.16
N LEU A 195 -0.28 21.15 -2.12
CA LEU A 195 0.87 20.25 -1.93
C LEU A 195 0.50 18.77 -2.03
N GLY A 196 -0.73 18.41 -1.66
CA GLY A 196 -1.17 17.01 -1.58
C GLY A 196 -1.72 16.48 -2.89
N VAL A 197 -2.67 17.20 -3.49
CA VAL A 197 -3.40 16.73 -4.66
C VAL A 197 -3.48 17.76 -5.77
N THR A 198 -3.69 17.28 -6.99
CA THR A 198 -4.05 18.07 -8.16
C THR A 198 -5.41 17.60 -8.66
N ILE A 199 -6.35 18.51 -8.81
CA ILE A 199 -7.68 18.25 -9.37
C ILE A 199 -7.68 18.84 -10.80
N PRO A 200 -7.54 18.00 -11.85
CA PRO A 200 -7.37 18.51 -13.20
C PRO A 200 -8.62 19.19 -13.77
N ASP A 201 -9.79 18.52 -13.60
CA ASP A 201 -11.13 18.98 -14.03
C ASP A 201 -12.19 18.19 -13.25
N ASP A 202 -13.45 18.64 -13.25
CA ASP A 202 -14.57 18.01 -12.54
C ASP A 202 -14.83 16.54 -12.91
N THR A 203 -14.32 16.07 -14.04
CA THR A 203 -14.51 14.71 -14.55
C THR A 203 -13.27 13.83 -14.43
N SER A 204 -12.13 14.40 -14.05
CA SER A 204 -10.86 13.70 -13.97
C SER A 204 -10.57 13.24 -12.54
N PRO A 205 -9.98 12.04 -12.34
CA PRO A 205 -9.64 11.59 -11.01
C PRO A 205 -8.58 12.50 -10.36
N ILE A 206 -8.72 12.69 -9.06
CA ILE A 206 -7.73 13.38 -8.23
C ILE A 206 -6.38 12.67 -8.36
N ARG A 207 -5.31 13.43 -8.47
CA ARG A 207 -3.94 12.91 -8.58
C ARG A 207 -3.05 13.50 -7.50
N ARG A 208 -2.00 12.78 -7.11
CA ARG A 208 -0.97 13.33 -6.23
C ARG A 208 -0.28 14.52 -6.89
N ALA A 209 -0.14 15.61 -6.15
CA ALA A 209 0.67 16.74 -6.58
C ALA A 209 2.16 16.34 -6.66
N ARG A 210 2.93 17.06 -7.48
CA ARG A 210 4.38 16.86 -7.50
C ARG A 210 4.98 17.38 -6.19
N PRO A 211 5.85 16.60 -5.52
CA PRO A 211 6.56 17.07 -4.35
C PRO A 211 7.38 18.32 -4.67
N ILE A 212 7.29 19.32 -3.81
CA ILE A 212 8.10 20.55 -3.88
C ILE A 212 8.87 20.74 -2.57
N ALA A 213 9.93 21.55 -2.62
CA ALA A 213 10.70 21.85 -1.43
C ALA A 213 9.87 22.72 -0.45
N LEU A 214 10.07 22.53 0.86
CA LEU A 214 9.39 23.32 1.89
C LEU A 214 9.56 24.84 1.70
N LYS A 215 10.72 25.26 1.22
CA LYS A 215 10.99 26.67 0.87
C LYS A 215 10.06 27.19 -0.24
N GLU A 216 9.86 26.39 -1.27
CA GLU A 216 8.94 26.75 -2.36
C GLU A 216 7.49 26.76 -1.89
N ALA A 217 7.10 25.77 -1.09
CA ALA A 217 5.78 25.71 -0.46
C ALA A 217 5.53 26.95 0.42
N GLY A 218 6.53 27.37 1.23
CA GLY A 218 6.47 28.59 2.02
C GLY A 218 6.28 29.87 1.19
N GLN A 219 6.95 29.96 0.03
CA GLN A 219 6.77 31.08 -0.89
C GLN A 219 5.36 31.15 -1.47
N ARG A 220 4.79 30.01 -1.84
CA ARG A 220 3.41 29.93 -2.34
C ARG A 220 2.40 30.32 -1.27
N LEU A 221 2.55 29.76 -0.06
CA LEU A 221 1.67 30.09 1.06
C LEU A 221 1.78 31.57 1.43
N ALA A 222 2.98 32.15 1.43
CA ALA A 222 3.20 33.56 1.70
C ALA A 222 2.46 34.47 0.71
N SER A 223 2.46 34.09 -0.57
CA SER A 223 1.71 34.80 -1.62
C SER A 223 0.19 34.73 -1.39
N ASP A 224 -0.32 33.55 -1.03
CA ASP A 224 -1.76 33.34 -0.85
C ASP A 224 -2.29 33.94 0.46
N ALA A 225 -1.51 33.87 1.54
CA ALA A 225 -1.86 34.38 2.86
C ALA A 225 -1.53 35.87 3.06
N GLY A 226 -0.66 36.46 2.23
CA GLY A 226 -0.20 37.84 2.39
C GLY A 226 0.75 38.05 3.57
N CYS A 227 1.67 37.10 3.81
CA CYS A 227 2.68 37.17 4.89
C CYS A 227 4.10 37.01 4.34
N SER A 228 5.11 37.02 5.23
CA SER A 228 6.49 36.77 4.79
C SER A 228 6.76 35.29 4.49
N PRO A 229 7.67 34.96 3.55
CA PRO A 229 8.04 33.59 3.25
C PRO A 229 8.58 32.80 4.46
N ASP A 230 9.30 33.46 5.35
CA ASP A 230 9.85 32.82 6.57
C ASP A 230 8.74 32.48 7.56
N GLU A 231 7.74 33.37 7.72
CA GLU A 231 6.56 33.15 8.55
C GLU A 231 5.75 31.95 8.02
N ALA A 232 5.49 31.94 6.71
CA ALA A 232 4.75 30.87 6.06
C ALA A 232 5.49 29.51 6.13
N GLN A 233 6.80 29.50 5.87
CA GLN A 233 7.60 28.28 5.97
C GLN A 233 7.63 27.69 7.39
N SER A 234 7.78 28.56 8.40
CA SER A 234 7.75 28.15 9.81
C SER A 234 6.38 27.61 10.22
N ALA A 235 5.29 28.22 9.75
CA ALA A 235 3.94 27.75 9.97
C ALA A 235 3.69 26.36 9.34
N LEU A 236 4.10 26.15 8.08
CA LEU A 236 4.02 24.86 7.41
C LEU A 236 4.78 23.77 8.15
N ALA A 237 5.99 24.06 8.62
CA ALA A 237 6.77 23.08 9.38
C ALA A 237 6.05 22.67 10.68
N ARG A 238 5.51 23.63 11.44
CA ARG A 238 4.73 23.33 12.65
C ARG A 238 3.45 22.56 12.35
N PHE A 239 2.73 22.97 11.29
CA PHE A 239 1.49 22.31 10.87
C PHE A 239 1.74 20.84 10.48
N LEU A 240 2.74 20.57 9.64
CA LEU A 240 3.05 19.21 9.19
C LEU A 240 3.49 18.30 10.34
N LEU A 241 4.17 18.83 11.35
CA LEU A 241 4.51 18.07 12.56
C LEU A 241 3.26 17.75 13.37
N ALA A 242 2.37 18.72 13.58
CA ALA A 242 1.15 18.53 14.35
C ALA A 242 0.13 17.59 13.65
N ALA A 243 0.11 17.56 12.33
CA ALA A 243 -0.78 16.71 11.55
C ALA A 243 -0.28 15.25 11.42
N ASN A 244 0.95 14.96 11.87
CA ASN A 244 1.51 13.61 11.86
C ASN A 244 1.22 12.83 13.16
N ASP A 245 0.84 13.51 14.23
CA ASP A 245 0.49 12.94 15.52
C ASP A 245 -1.00 12.53 15.57
#